data_4f29bb1c76d50c175ba618808fdbb49c
#
_entry.id   4f29bb1c76d50c175ba618808fdbb49c
#
_cell.length_a   1.000
_cell.length_b   1.000
_cell.length_c   1.000
_cell.angle_alpha   90.00
_cell.angle_beta   90.00
_cell.angle_gamma   90.00
#
_symmetry.space_group_name_H-M   'P 1'
#
loop_
_entity.id
_entity.type
_entity.pdbx_description
1 polymer ?
#
loop_
_entity_poly.entity_id
_entity_poly.type
_entity_poly.pdbx_seq_one_letter_code
_entity_poly.pdbx_strand_id
1 'polypeptide(L)'
;MGQDKKINRKPIIENRQAKFNYELGENFDAGISLLGWEVKSIRSSRVDIKDSYILMKKGEAWIIGMSISPPQEVTHEVDPLRTRKLLLTKSELSKIFKGTQEKGLTCLPIKIFWKENLVKLKISLGKGKSKFDKRESIKQKEWKKEKAKNLKLNSKF
;
A
#
# COMPACT_ATOMS: atom_id res chain seq x y z
N MET A 1 17.19 -17.38 22.28
CA MET A 1 17.10 -15.93 22.03
C MET A 1 17.16 -15.70 20.52
N GLY A 2 16.02 -15.48 19.91
CA GLY A 2 15.93 -15.32 18.48
C GLY A 2 16.51 -13.96 18.08
N GLN A 3 17.59 -13.96 17.34
CA GLN A 3 17.91 -12.81 16.51
C GLN A 3 16.75 -12.67 15.53
N ASP A 4 15.99 -11.59 15.67
CA ASP A 4 15.05 -11.17 14.64
C ASP A 4 15.84 -10.98 13.34
N LYS A 5 15.95 -12.04 12.57
CA LYS A 5 16.34 -11.91 11.18
C LYS A 5 15.29 -10.99 10.58
N LYS A 6 15.63 -9.73 10.41
CA LYS A 6 14.92 -8.81 9.51
C LYS A 6 14.95 -9.49 8.14
N ILE A 7 13.97 -10.35 7.91
CA ILE A 7 13.76 -10.92 6.60
C ILE A 7 13.32 -9.72 5.76
N ASN A 8 14.26 -9.22 4.99
CA ASN A 8 14.05 -8.11 4.06
C ASN A 8 13.16 -8.65 2.93
N ARG A 9 11.89 -8.89 3.26
CA ARG A 9 10.91 -9.39 2.31
C ARG A 9 10.57 -8.23 1.39
N LYS A 10 11.00 -8.35 0.14
CA LYS A 10 10.56 -7.41 -0.91
C LYS A 10 9.03 -7.35 -0.90
N PRO A 11 8.42 -6.16 -0.94
CA PRO A 11 6.99 -6.06 -1.09
C PRO A 11 6.55 -6.73 -2.39
N ILE A 12 5.38 -7.34 -2.40
CA ILE A 12 4.79 -7.93 -3.61
C ILE A 12 4.50 -6.82 -4.61
N ILE A 13 3.91 -5.72 -4.12
CA ILE A 13 3.63 -4.52 -4.90
C ILE A 13 3.67 -3.29 -3.98
N GLU A 14 4.11 -2.16 -4.52
CA GLU A 14 4.10 -0.86 -3.86
C GLU A 14 3.25 0.16 -4.60
N ASN A 15 2.58 1.01 -3.85
CA ASN A 15 1.83 2.14 -4.39
C ASN A 15 2.69 3.41 -4.35
N ARG A 16 3.48 3.61 -5.39
CA ARG A 16 4.37 4.77 -5.50
C ARG A 16 3.62 6.09 -5.65
N GLN A 17 2.45 6.07 -6.28
CA GLN A 17 1.61 7.26 -6.45
C GLN A 17 1.08 7.80 -5.13
N ALA A 18 0.79 6.94 -4.15
CA ALA A 18 0.37 7.38 -2.83
C ALA A 18 1.44 8.26 -2.16
N LYS A 19 2.70 7.87 -2.25
CA LYS A 19 3.82 8.66 -1.73
C LYS A 19 4.01 10.00 -2.45
N PHE A 20 3.71 10.04 -3.73
CA PHE A 20 3.81 11.26 -4.54
C PHE A 20 2.66 12.22 -4.30
N ASN A 21 1.43 11.71 -4.21
CA ASN A 21 0.21 12.51 -4.14
C ASN A 21 -0.18 12.91 -2.72
N TYR A 22 0.34 12.22 -1.71
CA TYR A 22 -0.05 12.41 -0.31
C TYR A 22 1.16 12.54 0.60
N GLU A 23 1.02 13.41 1.59
CA GLU A 23 1.90 13.44 2.75
C GLU A 23 1.44 12.34 3.70
N LEU A 24 2.22 11.26 3.81
CA LEU A 24 1.87 10.07 4.57
C LEU A 24 2.22 10.24 6.05
N GLY A 25 1.29 9.84 6.90
CA GLY A 25 1.42 9.87 8.36
C GLY A 25 1.49 8.48 8.98
N GLU A 26 0.64 8.23 9.96
CA GLU A 26 0.63 6.98 10.71
C GLU A 26 0.32 5.78 9.83
N ASN A 27 1.08 4.69 9.99
CA ASN A 27 0.96 3.45 9.26
C ASN A 27 0.33 2.33 10.09
N PHE A 28 -0.38 1.43 9.42
CA PHE A 28 -0.96 0.24 10.02
C PHE A 28 -0.71 -0.97 9.11
N ASP A 29 -0.49 -2.13 9.71
CA ASP A 29 -0.39 -3.40 8.99
C ASP A 29 -1.71 -4.15 9.13
N ALA A 30 -2.47 -4.22 8.05
CA ALA A 30 -3.79 -4.85 8.03
C ALA A 30 -3.72 -6.25 7.42
N GLY A 31 -4.53 -7.17 7.96
CA GLY A 31 -4.87 -8.40 7.25
C GLY A 31 -5.91 -8.11 6.17
N ILE A 32 -6.03 -8.98 5.19
CA ILE A 32 -7.03 -8.88 4.11
C ILE A 32 -7.82 -10.18 4.05
N SER A 33 -9.15 -10.07 4.00
CA SER A 33 -10.02 -11.20 3.73
C SER A 33 -10.02 -11.51 2.23
N LEU A 34 -9.35 -12.60 1.85
CA LEU A 34 -9.15 -13.00 0.46
C LEU A 34 -9.79 -14.35 0.14
N LEU A 35 -10.21 -14.51 -1.11
CA LEU A 35 -10.63 -15.78 -1.66
C LEU A 35 -9.40 -16.60 -2.12
N GLY A 36 -9.54 -17.90 -2.27
CA GLY A 36 -8.41 -18.78 -2.64
C GLY A 36 -7.72 -18.37 -3.94
N TRP A 37 -8.50 -18.05 -4.99
CA TRP A 37 -7.95 -17.62 -6.27
C TRP A 37 -7.23 -16.28 -6.19
N GLU A 38 -7.67 -15.38 -5.29
CA GLU A 38 -7.04 -14.08 -5.06
C GLU A 38 -5.64 -14.24 -4.46
N VAL A 39 -5.48 -15.12 -3.50
CA VAL A 39 -4.16 -15.44 -2.90
C VAL A 39 -3.21 -15.99 -3.97
N LYS A 40 -3.71 -16.89 -4.84
CA LYS A 40 -2.93 -17.45 -5.93
C LYS A 40 -2.46 -16.38 -6.93
N SER A 41 -3.33 -15.45 -7.28
CA SER A 41 -3.00 -14.32 -8.16
C SER A 41 -1.98 -13.37 -7.52
N ILE A 42 -2.09 -13.10 -6.23
CA ILE A 42 -1.14 -12.27 -5.49
C ILE A 42 0.26 -12.92 -5.47
N ARG A 43 0.36 -14.23 -5.34
CA ARG A 43 1.65 -14.95 -5.46
C ARG A 43 2.32 -14.72 -6.81
N SER A 44 1.53 -14.57 -7.87
CA SER A 44 2.02 -14.27 -9.22
C SER A 44 2.12 -12.77 -9.50
N SER A 45 2.01 -11.93 -8.48
CA SER A 45 2.04 -10.46 -8.57
C SER A 45 0.97 -9.86 -9.49
N ARG A 46 -0.15 -10.54 -9.67
CA ARG A 46 -1.29 -10.09 -10.49
C ARG A 46 -2.27 -9.25 -9.68
N VAL A 47 -1.77 -8.21 -9.06
CA VAL A 47 -2.53 -7.31 -8.19
C VAL A 47 -2.12 -5.88 -8.43
N ASP A 48 -3.08 -4.96 -8.37
CA ASP A 48 -2.86 -3.52 -8.49
C ASP A 48 -3.62 -2.79 -7.38
N ILE A 49 -2.91 -1.92 -6.66
CA ILE A 49 -3.47 -1.10 -5.58
C ILE A 49 -3.39 0.40 -5.86
N LYS A 50 -3.00 0.77 -7.07
CA LYS A 50 -2.65 2.14 -7.45
C LYS A 50 -3.79 3.15 -7.24
N ASP A 51 -5.00 2.81 -7.66
CA ASP A 51 -6.18 3.67 -7.58
C ASP A 51 -7.15 3.24 -6.47
N SER A 52 -6.64 2.57 -5.45
CA SER A 52 -7.43 2.06 -4.35
C SER A 52 -7.35 2.97 -3.11
N TYR A 53 -8.32 2.85 -2.25
CA TYR A 53 -8.39 3.56 -1.00
C TYR A 53 -9.15 2.74 0.06
N ILE A 54 -9.00 3.14 1.32
CA ILE A 54 -9.64 2.46 2.43
C ILE A 54 -10.87 3.26 2.87
N LEU A 55 -12.02 2.59 2.92
CA LEU A 55 -13.28 3.16 3.38
C LEU A 55 -13.66 2.54 4.73
N MET A 56 -14.04 3.40 5.69
CA MET A 56 -14.64 2.97 6.94
C MET A 56 -16.15 2.93 6.81
N LYS A 57 -16.75 1.77 7.07
CA LYS A 57 -18.19 1.57 7.02
C LYS A 57 -18.66 0.67 8.17
N LYS A 58 -19.60 1.14 8.97
CA LYS A 58 -20.14 0.39 10.12
C LYS A 58 -19.07 -0.15 11.08
N GLY A 59 -18.06 0.67 11.38
CA GLY A 59 -16.95 0.30 12.26
C GLY A 59 -15.96 -0.68 11.69
N GLU A 60 -16.02 -0.97 10.40
CA GLU A 60 -15.12 -1.87 9.69
C GLU A 60 -14.37 -1.13 8.57
N ALA A 61 -13.17 -1.60 8.24
CA ALA A 61 -12.36 -1.05 7.16
C ALA A 61 -12.44 -1.95 5.92
N TRP A 62 -12.61 -1.32 4.77
CA TRP A 62 -12.74 -1.98 3.47
C TRP A 62 -11.79 -1.33 2.47
N ILE A 63 -11.12 -2.16 1.65
CA ILE A 63 -10.35 -1.64 0.51
C ILE A 63 -11.20 -1.65 -0.75
N ILE A 64 -11.26 -0.50 -1.41
CA ILE A 64 -12.02 -0.27 -2.63
C ILE A 64 -11.07 0.08 -3.76
N GLY A 65 -11.32 -0.47 -4.95
CA GLY A 65 -10.51 -0.19 -6.14
C GLY A 65 -9.25 -1.05 -6.29
N MET A 66 -9.03 -2.01 -5.39
CA MET A 66 -7.96 -3.00 -5.54
C MET A 66 -8.33 -4.02 -6.61
N SER A 67 -7.49 -4.12 -7.63
CA SER A 67 -7.70 -5.07 -8.74
C SER A 67 -6.81 -6.30 -8.58
N ILE A 68 -7.44 -7.48 -8.62
CA ILE A 68 -6.74 -8.76 -8.64
C ILE A 68 -7.21 -9.53 -9.88
N SER A 69 -6.31 -9.76 -10.84
CA SER A 69 -6.62 -10.48 -12.06
C SER A 69 -6.74 -11.97 -11.78
N PRO A 70 -7.85 -12.63 -12.17
CA PRO A 70 -8.02 -14.05 -11.93
C PRO A 70 -7.01 -14.90 -12.73
N PRO A 71 -6.58 -16.06 -12.19
CA PRO A 71 -5.76 -17.01 -12.94
C PRO A 71 -6.55 -17.63 -14.08
N GLN A 72 -5.84 -18.13 -15.10
CA GLN A 72 -6.48 -18.77 -16.27
C GLN A 72 -7.30 -20.01 -15.91
N GLU A 73 -6.94 -20.70 -14.84
CA GLU A 73 -7.63 -21.91 -14.37
C GLU A 73 -9.01 -21.63 -13.74
N VAL A 74 -9.32 -20.37 -13.46
CA VAL A 74 -10.63 -19.97 -12.94
C VAL A 74 -11.61 -19.92 -14.12
N THR A 75 -12.54 -20.86 -14.16
CA THR A 75 -13.51 -21.01 -15.26
C THR A 75 -14.86 -20.35 -14.99
N HIS A 76 -15.15 -20.01 -13.73
CA HIS A 76 -16.36 -19.31 -13.34
C HIS A 76 -16.15 -17.80 -13.30
N GLU A 77 -17.24 -17.05 -13.38
CA GLU A 77 -17.20 -15.60 -13.31
C GLU A 77 -16.78 -15.13 -11.92
N VAL A 78 -15.79 -14.23 -11.87
CA VAL A 78 -15.30 -13.62 -10.64
C VAL A 78 -15.18 -12.10 -10.82
N ASP A 79 -15.25 -11.34 -9.73
CA ASP A 79 -15.09 -9.90 -9.75
C ASP A 79 -13.65 -9.51 -9.35
N PRO A 80 -12.83 -9.03 -10.30
CA PRO A 80 -11.46 -8.60 -10.02
C PRO A 80 -11.40 -7.38 -9.08
N LEU A 81 -12.43 -6.56 -9.07
CA LEU A 81 -12.55 -5.33 -8.28
C LEU A 81 -13.39 -5.49 -7.01
N ARG A 82 -13.56 -6.71 -6.55
CA ARG A 82 -14.32 -7.00 -5.34
C ARG A 82 -13.84 -6.15 -4.16
N THR A 83 -14.78 -5.54 -3.43
CA THR A 83 -14.47 -4.86 -2.17
C THR A 83 -14.07 -5.91 -1.12
N ARG A 84 -12.92 -5.70 -0.47
CA ARG A 84 -12.34 -6.66 0.47
C ARG A 84 -12.24 -6.06 1.86
N LYS A 85 -12.62 -6.85 2.86
CA LYS A 85 -12.55 -6.45 4.25
C LYS A 85 -11.11 -6.49 4.74
N LEU A 86 -10.71 -5.46 5.46
CA LEU A 86 -9.43 -5.42 6.16
C LEU A 86 -9.60 -5.88 7.62
N LEU A 87 -8.62 -6.61 8.10
CA LEU A 87 -8.59 -7.14 9.46
C LEU A 87 -7.63 -6.29 10.30
N LEU A 88 -8.20 -5.53 11.21
CA LEU A 88 -7.51 -4.58 12.08
C LEU A 88 -8.03 -4.71 13.51
N THR A 89 -7.24 -4.31 14.48
CA THR A 89 -7.68 -4.24 15.87
C THR A 89 -8.67 -3.08 16.08
N LYS A 90 -9.46 -3.13 17.14
CA LYS A 90 -10.41 -2.06 17.49
C LYS A 90 -9.68 -0.72 17.68
N SER A 91 -8.51 -0.74 18.29
CA SER A 91 -7.66 0.45 18.48
C SER A 91 -7.23 1.07 17.16
N GLU A 92 -6.76 0.24 16.22
CA GLU A 92 -6.36 0.67 14.87
C GLU A 92 -7.55 1.22 14.08
N LEU A 93 -8.69 0.54 14.11
CA LEU A 93 -9.94 1.00 13.48
C LEU A 93 -10.38 2.37 14.02
N SER A 94 -10.30 2.57 15.33
CA SER A 94 -10.62 3.85 15.97
C SER A 94 -9.70 4.97 15.50
N LYS A 95 -8.40 4.73 15.41
CA LYS A 95 -7.43 5.71 14.92
C LYS A 95 -7.67 6.09 13.46
N ILE A 96 -7.96 5.10 12.61
CA ILE A 96 -8.27 5.33 11.19
C ILE A 96 -9.57 6.14 11.06
N PHE A 97 -10.59 5.80 11.83
CA PHE A 97 -11.86 6.52 11.86
C PHE A 97 -11.67 8.00 12.24
N LYS A 98 -10.96 8.25 13.33
CA LYS A 98 -10.64 9.62 13.77
C LYS A 98 -9.85 10.38 12.69
N GLY A 99 -8.84 9.76 12.11
CA GLY A 99 -8.06 10.39 11.05
C GLY A 99 -8.88 10.75 9.83
N THR A 100 -9.74 9.87 9.36
CA THR A 100 -10.54 10.09 8.15
C THR A 100 -11.75 10.98 8.38
N GLN A 101 -12.45 10.83 9.49
CA GLN A 101 -13.70 11.57 9.74
C GLN A 101 -13.49 12.91 10.44
N GLU A 102 -12.59 12.98 11.41
CA GLU A 102 -12.37 14.19 12.21
C GLU A 102 -11.27 15.09 11.63
N LYS A 103 -10.21 14.51 11.08
CA LYS A 103 -9.06 15.24 10.54
C LYS A 103 -9.07 15.42 9.02
N GLY A 104 -10.04 14.83 8.33
CA GLY A 104 -10.15 14.89 6.88
C GLY A 104 -9.02 14.21 6.12
N LEU A 105 -8.32 13.26 6.74
CA LEU A 105 -7.26 12.49 6.09
C LEU A 105 -7.85 11.38 5.22
N THR A 106 -7.07 10.93 4.25
CA THR A 106 -7.41 9.77 3.42
C THR A 106 -6.59 8.57 3.88
N CYS A 107 -7.22 7.41 4.01
CA CYS A 107 -6.50 6.17 4.30
C CYS A 107 -6.19 5.45 2.98
N LEU A 108 -4.91 5.20 2.74
CA LEU A 108 -4.39 4.69 1.47
C LEU A 108 -3.59 3.42 1.65
N PRO A 109 -3.68 2.46 0.71
CA PRO A 109 -2.78 1.32 0.69
C PRO A 109 -1.41 1.76 0.17
N ILE A 110 -0.36 1.30 0.83
CA ILE A 110 1.02 1.65 0.51
C ILE A 110 1.74 0.49 -0.16
N LYS A 111 1.60 -0.70 0.38
CA LYS A 111 2.22 -1.91 -0.18
C LYS A 111 1.53 -3.18 0.30
N ILE A 112 1.64 -4.22 -0.51
CA ILE A 112 1.27 -5.58 -0.14
C ILE A 112 2.55 -6.37 0.13
N PHE A 113 2.58 -7.14 1.19
CA PHE A 113 3.74 -7.94 1.57
C PHE A 113 3.30 -9.25 2.23
N TRP A 114 4.23 -10.21 2.27
CA TRP A 114 4.04 -11.47 2.99
C TRP A 114 4.58 -11.35 4.41
N LYS A 115 3.76 -11.71 5.37
CA LYS A 115 4.21 -11.95 6.75
C LYS A 115 3.95 -13.42 7.07
N GLU A 116 5.03 -14.20 7.14
CA GLU A 116 4.93 -15.67 7.17
C GLU A 116 4.17 -16.17 5.92
N ASN A 117 3.04 -16.82 6.07
CA ASN A 117 2.22 -17.29 4.96
C ASN A 117 0.98 -16.42 4.71
N LEU A 118 0.89 -15.27 5.38
CA LEU A 118 -0.25 -14.36 5.29
C LEU A 118 0.05 -13.15 4.42
N VAL A 119 -0.92 -12.78 3.61
CA VAL A 119 -0.88 -11.52 2.86
C VAL A 119 -1.25 -10.38 3.79
N LYS A 120 -0.39 -9.40 3.90
CA LYS A 120 -0.59 -8.18 4.68
C LYS A 120 -0.59 -6.96 3.77
N LEU A 121 -1.39 -5.98 4.17
CA LEU A 121 -1.47 -4.69 3.50
C LEU A 121 -1.00 -3.59 4.45
N LYS A 122 0.05 -2.88 4.08
CA LYS A 122 0.42 -1.66 4.79
C LYS A 122 -0.46 -0.52 4.30
N ILE A 123 -1.15 0.13 5.20
CA ILE A 123 -1.99 1.29 4.95
C ILE A 123 -1.48 2.50 5.73
N SER A 124 -1.76 3.69 5.25
CA SER A 124 -1.34 4.94 5.89
C SER A 124 -2.45 5.98 5.81
N LEU A 125 -2.55 6.78 6.85
CA LEU A 125 -3.30 8.03 6.81
C LEU A 125 -2.46 9.06 6.07
N GLY A 126 -3.06 9.77 5.12
CA GLY A 126 -2.36 10.74 4.30
C GLY A 126 -3.16 12.01 4.07
N LYS A 127 -2.45 13.12 3.95
CA LYS A 127 -3.00 14.40 3.54
C LYS A 127 -2.65 14.65 2.07
N GLY A 128 -3.65 15.01 1.25
CA GLY A 128 -3.40 15.33 -0.15
C GLY A 128 -2.43 16.50 -0.31
N LYS A 129 -1.42 16.33 -1.15
CA LYS A 129 -0.44 17.38 -1.44
C LYS A 129 -1.02 18.41 -2.41
N SER A 130 -0.68 19.69 -2.21
CA SER A 130 -0.95 20.74 -3.16
C SER A 130 -0.10 20.56 -4.44
N LYS A 131 -0.46 21.27 -5.52
CA LYS A 131 0.36 21.29 -6.74
C LYS A 131 1.80 21.74 -6.49
N PHE A 132 1.98 22.71 -5.59
CA PHE A 132 3.30 23.19 -5.17
C PHE A 132 4.13 22.09 -4.51
N ASP A 133 3.54 21.38 -3.53
CA ASP A 133 4.23 20.29 -2.81
C ASP A 133 4.63 19.14 -3.74
N LYS A 134 3.81 18.84 -4.76
CA LYS A 134 4.13 17.84 -5.79
C LYS A 134 5.33 18.27 -6.64
N ARG A 135 5.41 19.53 -7.03
CA ARG A 135 6.55 20.08 -7.78
C ARG A 135 7.83 20.00 -6.98
N GLU A 136 7.80 20.36 -5.71
CA GLU A 136 8.95 20.24 -4.79
C GLU A 136 9.42 18.78 -4.65
N SER A 137 8.49 17.84 -4.54
CA SER A 137 8.81 16.40 -4.48
C SER A 137 9.52 15.91 -5.74
N ILE A 138 9.12 16.37 -6.93
CA ILE A 138 9.78 16.05 -8.19
C ILE A 138 11.20 16.64 -8.23
N LYS A 139 11.38 17.90 -7.87
CA LYS A 139 12.69 18.55 -7.81
C LYS A 139 13.66 17.84 -6.89
N GLN A 140 13.21 17.43 -5.71
CA GLN A 140 14.03 16.67 -4.75
C GLN A 140 14.45 15.31 -5.30
N LYS A 141 13.56 14.61 -6.00
CA LYS A 141 13.89 13.34 -6.67
C LYS A 141 14.95 13.50 -7.75
N GLU A 142 14.81 14.50 -8.60
CA GLU A 142 15.76 14.81 -9.68
C GLU A 142 17.12 15.16 -9.12
N TRP A 143 17.15 16.00 -8.10
CA TRP A 143 18.40 16.41 -7.43
C TRP A 143 19.13 15.22 -6.79
N LYS A 144 18.41 14.31 -6.13
CA LYS A 144 18.99 13.08 -5.57
C LYS A 144 19.56 12.17 -6.66
N LYS A 145 18.91 12.07 -7.80
CA LYS A 145 19.40 11.28 -8.95
C LYS A 145 20.68 11.85 -9.53
N GLU A 146 20.78 13.17 -9.71
CA GLU A 146 21.98 13.85 -10.19
C GLU A 146 23.15 13.68 -9.22
N LYS A 147 22.90 13.86 -7.92
CA LYS A 147 23.90 13.65 -6.87
C LYS A 147 24.44 12.22 -6.88
N ALA A 148 23.60 11.22 -7.04
CA ALA A 148 23.99 9.82 -7.14
C ALA A 148 24.82 9.54 -8.40
N LYS A 149 24.49 10.16 -9.54
CA LYS A 149 25.27 10.08 -10.78
C LYS A 149 26.66 10.67 -10.60
N ASN A 150 26.77 11.86 -10.02
CA ASN A 150 28.05 12.54 -9.80
C ASN A 150 28.96 11.76 -8.84
N LEU A 151 28.41 11.16 -7.80
CA LEU A 151 29.15 10.29 -6.88
C LEU A 151 29.68 9.04 -7.57
N LYS A 152 28.90 8.42 -8.46
CA LYS A 152 29.33 7.26 -9.25
C LYS A 152 30.42 7.61 -10.26
N LEU A 153 30.36 8.79 -10.87
CA LEU A 153 31.39 9.27 -11.78
C LEU A 153 32.69 9.56 -11.04
N ASN A 154 32.64 10.17 -9.87
CA ASN A 154 33.81 10.48 -9.05
C ASN A 154 34.45 9.25 -8.42
N SER A 155 33.73 8.16 -8.22
CA SER A 155 34.28 6.91 -7.67
C SER A 155 35.01 6.03 -8.70
N LYS A 156 34.98 6.38 -9.98
CA LYS A 156 35.68 5.66 -11.06
C LYS A 156 37.09 6.19 -11.35
N PHE A 157 37.53 7.22 -10.63
CA PHE A 157 38.87 7.78 -10.76
C PHE A 157 39.71 7.54 -9.53
#